data_62015a8bd656e3f3c2fc7cafe6c35604
#
_entry.id   62015a8bd656e3f3c2fc7cafe6c35604
#
_cell.length_a   1.000
_cell.length_b   1.000
_cell.length_c   1.000
_cell.angle_alpha   90.00
_cell.angle_beta   90.00
_cell.angle_gamma   90.00
#
_symmetry.space_group_name_H-M   'P 1'
#
loop_
_entity.id
_entity.type
_entity.pdbx_description
1 polymer ?
#
loop_
_entity_poly.entity_id
_entity_poly.type
_entity_poly.pdbx_seq_one_letter_code
_entity_poly.pdbx_strand_id
1 'polypeptide(L)'
;PIQTFKKNYNYTKYNQNNDYQILKETKLLYQKQKDLSKTQILELSILFIILNYFEITLKKIEELSEIHFFSDKNEKLKNSIIDTLTEKSNKDFIQKKLNSEYKDLSEEIKENSNILITTKDKSDQDIVDLLSELINDFKEQSNLKKIEYLEKKLINNLDENSYSELIRLKSQLNRE
;
A
#
# COMPACT_ATOMS: atom_id res chain seq x y z
N PRO A 1 -57.48 28.74 23.97
CA PRO A 1 -56.18 28.73 24.57
C PRO A 1 -55.29 27.76 23.78
N ILE A 2 -54.29 28.34 23.13
CA ILE A 2 -53.31 27.60 22.32
C ILE A 2 -52.20 27.18 23.27
N GLN A 3 -52.06 25.83 23.46
CA GLN A 3 -50.93 25.27 24.19
C GLN A 3 -49.71 25.18 23.27
N THR A 4 -48.73 26.00 23.54
CA THR A 4 -47.40 25.93 22.88
C THR A 4 -46.56 24.79 23.50
N PHE A 5 -46.34 23.75 22.71
CA PHE A 5 -45.36 22.68 23.04
C PHE A 5 -43.94 23.20 22.86
N LYS A 6 -43.23 23.48 23.95
CA LYS A 6 -41.80 23.70 23.95
C LYS A 6 -41.08 22.32 23.81
N LYS A 7 -40.55 22.05 22.62
CA LYS A 7 -39.62 20.95 22.42
C LYS A 7 -38.26 21.31 23.05
N ASN A 8 -37.92 20.67 24.17
CA ASN A 8 -36.56 20.70 24.73
C ASN A 8 -35.64 19.89 23.85
N TYR A 9 -34.81 20.53 23.05
CA TYR A 9 -33.67 19.89 22.40
C TYR A 9 -32.53 19.80 23.42
N ASN A 10 -32.32 18.61 23.98
CA ASN A 10 -31.10 18.30 24.71
C ASN A 10 -29.96 18.19 23.68
N TYR A 11 -29.19 19.27 23.48
CA TYR A 11 -27.89 19.20 22.84
C TYR A 11 -26.94 18.42 23.76
N THR A 12 -26.70 17.14 23.44
CA THR A 12 -25.55 16.43 23.98
C THR A 12 -24.30 17.20 23.54
N LYS A 13 -23.54 17.72 24.51
CA LYS A 13 -22.23 18.29 24.29
C LYS A 13 -21.35 17.21 23.63
N TYR A 14 -21.22 17.25 22.32
CA TYR A 14 -20.20 16.49 21.61
C TYR A 14 -18.82 16.91 22.14
N ASN A 15 -18.00 15.93 22.45
CA ASN A 15 -16.70 16.11 23.09
C ASN A 15 -15.74 16.75 22.09
N GLN A 16 -15.72 18.07 21.97
CA GLN A 16 -14.94 18.87 21.00
C GLN A 16 -13.42 18.58 21.07
N ASN A 17 -12.93 18.04 22.21
CA ASN A 17 -11.51 17.72 22.37
C ASN A 17 -11.06 16.50 21.54
N ASN A 18 -11.92 15.50 21.33
CA ASN A 18 -11.57 14.31 20.51
C ASN A 18 -11.53 14.63 19.02
N ASP A 19 -12.45 15.46 18.52
CA ASP A 19 -12.47 15.87 17.11
C ASP A 19 -11.26 16.71 16.72
N TYR A 20 -10.74 17.53 17.64
CA TYR A 20 -9.55 18.37 17.41
C TYR A 20 -8.27 17.52 17.36
N GLN A 21 -8.20 16.45 18.12
CA GLN A 21 -7.06 15.56 18.17
C GLN A 21 -7.00 14.68 16.91
N ILE A 22 -8.15 14.12 16.48
CA ILE A 22 -8.30 13.38 15.22
C ILE A 22 -7.93 14.25 14.02
N LEU A 23 -8.39 15.52 13.97
CA LEU A 23 -8.04 16.46 12.90
C LEU A 23 -6.54 16.81 12.86
N LYS A 24 -5.87 16.87 14.02
CA LYS A 24 -4.42 17.11 14.10
C LYS A 24 -3.63 15.89 13.61
N GLU A 25 -4.00 14.70 14.03
CA GLU A 25 -3.38 13.44 13.62
C GLU A 25 -3.58 13.19 12.12
N THR A 26 -4.79 13.42 11.61
CA THR A 26 -5.10 13.35 10.18
C THR A 26 -4.27 14.34 9.36
N LYS A 27 -4.11 15.59 9.85
CA LYS A 27 -3.26 16.59 9.19
C LYS A 27 -1.78 16.21 9.18
N LEU A 28 -1.27 15.67 10.28
CA LEU A 28 0.11 15.19 10.36
C LEU A 28 0.36 13.99 9.44
N LEU A 29 -0.59 13.06 9.34
CA LEU A 29 -0.55 11.95 8.40
C LEU A 29 -0.55 12.46 6.95
N TYR A 30 -1.43 13.40 6.62
CA TYR A 30 -1.44 14.02 5.28
C TYR A 30 -0.16 14.78 4.94
N GLN A 31 0.47 15.44 5.92
CA GLN A 31 1.74 16.12 5.71
C GLN A 31 2.89 15.12 5.49
N LYS A 32 2.98 14.06 6.28
CA LYS A 32 3.98 13.00 6.10
C LYS A 32 3.83 12.27 4.75
N GLN A 33 2.60 12.07 4.27
CA GLN A 33 2.35 11.42 2.97
C GLN A 33 2.61 12.31 1.76
N LYS A 34 2.62 13.63 1.93
CA LYS A 34 2.89 14.57 0.83
C LYS A 34 4.30 14.40 0.26
N ASP A 35 5.22 13.83 1.03
CA ASP A 35 6.60 13.60 0.65
C ASP A 35 6.83 12.22 0.00
N LEU A 36 5.84 11.31 0.07
CA LEU A 36 5.93 9.99 -0.54
C LEU A 36 5.29 9.96 -1.95
N SER A 37 5.99 9.34 -2.89
CA SER A 37 5.42 9.07 -4.21
C SER A 37 4.29 8.03 -4.13
N LYS A 38 3.37 8.04 -5.11
CA LYS A 38 2.29 7.04 -5.20
C LYS A 38 2.83 5.60 -5.14
N THR A 39 3.94 5.33 -5.81
CA THR A 39 4.59 4.01 -5.79
C THR A 39 5.13 3.62 -4.43
N GLN A 40 5.71 4.55 -3.67
CA GLN A 40 6.18 4.28 -2.30
C GLN A 40 5.02 3.95 -1.36
N ILE A 41 3.91 4.69 -1.49
CA ILE A 41 2.69 4.39 -0.71
C ILE A 41 2.17 2.98 -1.03
N LEU A 42 2.14 2.58 -2.30
CA LEU A 42 1.73 1.24 -2.71
C LEU A 42 2.66 0.16 -2.15
N GLU A 43 3.98 0.35 -2.24
CA GLU A 43 4.96 -0.59 -1.68
C GLU A 43 4.76 -0.78 -0.17
N LEU A 44 4.66 0.32 0.60
CA LEU A 44 4.46 0.26 2.04
C LEU A 44 3.10 -0.39 2.39
N SER A 45 2.10 -0.16 1.56
CA SER A 45 0.76 -0.72 1.73
C SER A 45 0.75 -2.24 1.51
N ILE A 46 1.38 -2.71 0.45
CA ILE A 46 1.54 -4.14 0.18
C ILE A 46 2.36 -4.80 1.29
N LEU A 47 3.48 -4.18 1.71
CA LEU A 47 4.30 -4.68 2.81
C LEU A 47 3.54 -4.77 4.13
N PHE A 48 2.67 -3.79 4.41
CA PHE A 48 1.82 -3.84 5.60
C PHE A 48 0.94 -5.10 5.62
N ILE A 49 0.31 -5.44 4.49
CA ILE A 49 -0.53 -6.64 4.38
C ILE A 49 0.32 -7.90 4.51
N ILE A 50 1.46 -7.97 3.83
CA ILE A 50 2.39 -9.11 3.89
C ILE A 50 2.84 -9.38 5.33
N LEU A 51 3.08 -8.33 6.13
CA LEU A 51 3.55 -8.44 7.50
C LEU A 51 2.48 -8.83 8.51
N ASN A 52 1.23 -8.49 8.27
CA ASN A 52 0.16 -8.68 9.23
C ASN A 52 -0.78 -9.84 8.87
N TYR A 53 -0.82 -10.28 7.60
CA TYR A 53 -1.79 -11.26 7.08
C TYR A 53 -1.09 -12.41 6.33
N PHE A 54 -0.29 -13.23 7.03
CA PHE A 54 0.51 -14.29 6.42
C PHE A 54 -0.28 -15.32 5.62
N GLU A 55 -1.47 -15.72 6.10
CA GLU A 55 -2.33 -16.66 5.39
C GLU A 55 -2.83 -16.10 4.04
N ILE A 56 -3.10 -14.81 4.01
CA ILE A 56 -3.50 -14.10 2.80
C ILE A 56 -2.30 -13.96 1.87
N THR A 57 -1.14 -13.64 2.42
CA THR A 57 0.12 -13.55 1.66
C THR A 57 0.45 -14.88 0.96
N LEU A 58 0.25 -16.01 1.63
CA LEU A 58 0.43 -17.34 1.02
C LEU A 58 -0.51 -17.59 -0.16
N LYS A 59 -1.75 -17.12 -0.10
CA LYS A 59 -2.70 -17.25 -1.22
C LYS A 59 -2.30 -16.44 -2.45
N LYS A 60 -1.51 -15.38 -2.27
CA LYS A 60 -1.10 -14.43 -3.31
C LYS A 60 0.42 -14.44 -3.57
N ILE A 61 1.11 -15.49 -3.14
CA ILE A 61 2.57 -15.54 -3.18
C ILE A 61 3.13 -15.46 -4.60
N GLU A 62 2.45 -16.07 -5.57
CA GLU A 62 2.85 -16.03 -6.98
C GLU A 62 2.76 -14.60 -7.52
N GLU A 63 1.63 -13.92 -7.32
CA GLU A 63 1.42 -12.54 -7.77
C GLU A 63 2.42 -11.56 -7.11
N LEU A 64 2.75 -11.78 -5.82
CA LEU A 64 3.72 -11.00 -5.09
C LEU A 64 5.16 -11.24 -5.56
N SER A 65 5.47 -12.44 -6.02
CA SER A 65 6.79 -12.79 -6.57
C SER A 65 7.04 -12.16 -7.95
N GLU A 66 5.97 -11.90 -8.72
CA GLU A 66 6.06 -11.27 -10.03
C GLU A 66 6.35 -9.76 -9.98
N ILE A 67 6.00 -9.08 -8.88
CA ILE A 67 6.22 -7.64 -8.75
C ILE A 67 7.60 -7.34 -8.17
N HIS A 68 8.22 -6.28 -8.68
CA HIS A 68 9.52 -5.79 -8.20
C HIS A 68 9.38 -4.36 -7.70
N PHE A 69 9.64 -4.15 -6.42
CA PHE A 69 9.58 -2.83 -5.81
C PHE A 69 10.73 -1.94 -6.28
N PHE A 70 10.48 -0.64 -6.35
CA PHE A 70 11.50 0.34 -6.73
C PHE A 70 12.51 0.61 -5.62
N SER A 71 12.08 0.44 -4.36
CA SER A 71 12.95 0.56 -3.20
C SER A 71 13.66 -0.76 -2.95
N ASP A 72 15.00 -0.79 -3.06
CA ASP A 72 15.81 -1.99 -2.77
C ASP A 72 15.59 -2.53 -1.36
N LYS A 73 15.35 -1.64 -0.40
CA LYS A 73 15.08 -2.00 1.00
C LYS A 73 13.75 -2.72 1.13
N ASN A 74 12.71 -2.22 0.46
CA ASN A 74 11.37 -2.81 0.45
C ASN A 74 11.37 -4.14 -0.30
N GLU A 75 12.09 -4.21 -1.43
CA GLU A 75 12.22 -5.44 -2.23
C GLU A 75 12.91 -6.55 -1.44
N LYS A 76 14.01 -6.26 -0.73
CA LYS A 76 14.71 -7.22 0.11
C LYS A 76 13.81 -7.74 1.23
N LEU A 77 13.04 -6.86 1.88
CA LEU A 77 12.09 -7.28 2.92
C LEU A 77 11.01 -8.20 2.34
N LYS A 78 10.37 -7.81 1.23
CA LYS A 78 9.35 -8.62 0.56
C LYS A 78 9.88 -10.02 0.24
N ASN A 79 11.03 -10.10 -0.44
CA ASN A 79 11.63 -11.38 -0.83
C ASN A 79 12.00 -12.23 0.39
N SER A 80 12.58 -11.63 1.43
CA SER A 80 12.91 -12.34 2.68
C SER A 80 11.67 -12.95 3.35
N ILE A 81 10.51 -12.28 3.29
CA ILE A 81 9.26 -12.82 3.85
C ILE A 81 8.72 -13.95 2.96
N ILE A 82 8.69 -13.74 1.63
CA ILE A 82 8.24 -14.74 0.65
C ILE A 82 9.06 -16.03 0.79
N ASP A 83 10.39 -15.93 0.85
CA ASP A 83 11.29 -17.08 1.01
C ASP A 83 10.98 -17.83 2.32
N THR A 84 10.84 -17.06 3.42
CA THR A 84 10.55 -17.66 4.74
C THR A 84 9.18 -18.36 4.77
N LEU A 85 8.16 -17.79 4.11
CA LEU A 85 6.82 -18.40 4.01
C LEU A 85 6.84 -19.66 3.13
N THR A 86 7.63 -19.67 2.06
CA THR A 86 7.77 -20.80 1.14
C THR A 86 8.49 -21.99 1.80
N GLU A 87 9.48 -21.70 2.65
CA GLU A 87 10.22 -22.71 3.42
C GLU A 87 9.43 -23.29 4.60
N LYS A 88 8.15 -22.95 4.77
CA LYS A 88 7.29 -23.33 5.90
C LYS A 88 7.87 -22.94 7.27
N SER A 89 8.68 -21.91 7.31
CA SER A 89 9.27 -21.41 8.54
C SER A 89 8.19 -20.76 9.43
N ASN A 90 8.37 -20.83 10.73
CA ASN A 90 7.37 -20.40 11.72
C ASN A 90 7.23 -18.87 11.72
N LYS A 91 6.01 -18.37 11.98
CA LYS A 91 5.69 -16.93 12.18
C LYS A 91 6.66 -16.25 13.15
N ASP A 92 7.07 -16.97 14.20
CA ASP A 92 8.04 -16.46 15.20
C ASP A 92 9.41 -16.13 14.60
N PHE A 93 9.83 -16.86 13.56
CA PHE A 93 11.09 -16.58 12.87
C PHE A 93 11.01 -15.29 12.07
N ILE A 94 9.90 -15.07 11.33
CA ILE A 94 9.65 -13.82 10.60
C ILE A 94 9.65 -12.64 11.57
N GLN A 95 8.93 -12.77 12.71
CA GLN A 95 8.83 -11.72 13.72
C GLN A 95 10.19 -11.37 14.34
N LYS A 96 11.02 -12.39 14.63
CA LYS A 96 12.40 -12.18 15.14
C LYS A 96 13.26 -11.45 14.11
N LYS A 97 13.21 -11.87 12.85
CA LYS A 97 13.98 -11.27 11.76
C LYS A 97 13.56 -9.82 11.51
N LEU A 98 12.25 -9.53 11.54
CA LEU A 98 11.71 -8.18 11.46
C LEU A 98 12.24 -7.28 12.58
N ASN A 99 12.22 -7.76 13.82
CA ASN A 99 12.66 -7.00 14.98
C ASN A 99 14.18 -6.77 15.01
N SER A 100 14.97 -7.63 14.37
CA SER A 100 16.43 -7.51 14.36
C SER A 100 16.95 -6.73 13.15
N GLU A 101 16.50 -7.07 11.94
CA GLU A 101 17.08 -6.56 10.69
C GLU A 101 16.26 -5.42 10.07
N TYR A 102 14.94 -5.38 10.31
CA TYR A 102 14.00 -4.46 9.63
C TYR A 102 13.15 -3.63 10.59
N LYS A 103 13.61 -3.39 11.82
CA LYS A 103 12.85 -2.66 12.84
C LYS A 103 12.41 -1.29 12.35
N ASP A 104 13.35 -0.48 11.85
CA ASP A 104 13.08 0.88 11.38
C ASP A 104 12.10 0.88 10.20
N LEU A 105 12.22 -0.11 9.29
CA LEU A 105 11.31 -0.27 8.16
C LEU A 105 9.92 -0.69 8.62
N SER A 106 9.82 -1.55 9.62
CA SER A 106 8.55 -1.97 10.21
C SER A 106 7.81 -0.80 10.86
N GLU A 107 8.55 0.09 11.51
CA GLU A 107 7.99 1.33 12.08
C GLU A 107 7.56 2.29 10.96
N GLU A 108 8.38 2.47 9.93
CA GLU A 108 8.05 3.27 8.75
C GLU A 108 6.77 2.78 8.04
N ILE A 109 6.63 1.47 7.86
CA ILE A 109 5.44 0.85 7.27
C ILE A 109 4.18 1.15 8.11
N LYS A 110 4.27 1.01 9.42
CA LYS A 110 3.14 1.29 10.32
C LYS A 110 2.74 2.75 10.34
N GLU A 111 3.72 3.66 10.32
CA GLU A 111 3.45 5.10 10.37
C GLU A 111 2.91 5.67 9.06
N ASN A 112 3.31 5.09 7.92
CA ASN A 112 3.01 5.64 6.60
C ASN A 112 1.95 4.86 5.82
N SER A 113 1.47 3.71 6.35
CA SER A 113 0.40 2.96 5.71
C SER A 113 -0.97 3.39 6.22
N ASN A 114 -1.76 4.06 5.37
CA ASN A 114 -3.19 4.34 5.63
C ASN A 114 -4.04 3.06 5.66
N ILE A 115 -3.48 1.96 5.26
CA ILE A 115 -4.11 0.63 5.22
C ILE A 115 -4.53 0.15 6.60
N LEU A 116 -3.88 0.59 7.68
CA LEU A 116 -4.32 0.31 9.05
C LEU A 116 -5.81 0.64 9.26
N ILE A 117 -6.27 1.77 8.72
CA ILE A 117 -7.68 2.21 8.83
C ILE A 117 -8.55 1.38 7.89
N THR A 118 -8.02 1.03 6.71
CA THR A 118 -8.76 0.31 5.67
C THR A 118 -8.93 -1.17 5.98
N THR A 119 -7.99 -1.78 6.72
CA THR A 119 -8.01 -3.21 7.07
C THR A 119 -8.70 -3.51 8.39
N LYS A 120 -8.96 -2.47 9.20
CA LYS A 120 -9.67 -2.64 10.47
C LYS A 120 -11.09 -3.14 10.22
N ASP A 121 -11.48 -4.18 10.93
CA ASP A 121 -12.82 -4.79 10.87
C ASP A 121 -13.19 -5.40 9.49
N LYS A 122 -12.21 -5.70 8.64
CA LYS A 122 -12.38 -6.34 7.34
C LYS A 122 -12.31 -7.87 7.47
N SER A 123 -13.08 -8.57 6.60
CA SER A 123 -12.95 -10.01 6.45
C SER A 123 -11.67 -10.39 5.72
N ASP A 124 -11.23 -11.64 5.87
CA ASP A 124 -10.07 -12.15 5.14
C ASP A 124 -10.23 -12.01 3.61
N GLN A 125 -11.46 -12.20 3.11
CA GLN A 125 -11.74 -12.05 1.68
C GLN A 125 -11.57 -10.60 1.22
N ASP A 126 -12.08 -9.63 2.00
CA ASP A 126 -11.90 -8.20 1.68
C ASP A 126 -10.42 -7.80 1.64
N ILE A 127 -9.59 -8.42 2.49
CA ILE A 127 -8.14 -8.15 2.51
C ILE A 127 -7.44 -8.83 1.32
N VAL A 128 -7.88 -10.02 0.89
CA VAL A 128 -7.39 -10.65 -0.34
C VAL A 128 -7.69 -9.77 -1.56
N ASP A 129 -8.92 -9.24 -1.65
CA ASP A 129 -9.36 -8.39 -2.75
C ASP A 129 -8.57 -7.06 -2.75
N LEU A 130 -8.41 -6.46 -1.57
CA LEU A 130 -7.58 -5.26 -1.39
C LEU A 130 -6.12 -5.49 -1.80
N LEU A 131 -5.52 -6.62 -1.41
CA LEU A 131 -4.15 -6.94 -1.81
C LEU A 131 -4.04 -7.10 -3.33
N SER A 132 -5.02 -7.74 -3.97
CA SER A 132 -5.06 -7.88 -5.43
C SER A 132 -5.17 -6.53 -6.13
N GLU A 133 -6.02 -5.63 -5.64
CA GLU A 133 -6.15 -4.26 -6.14
C GLU A 133 -4.82 -3.50 -6.01
N LEU A 134 -4.17 -3.54 -4.85
CA LEU A 134 -2.87 -2.89 -4.64
C LEU A 134 -1.77 -3.43 -5.56
N ILE A 135 -1.74 -4.73 -5.80
CA ILE A 135 -0.77 -5.36 -6.72
C ILE A 135 -1.03 -4.87 -8.16
N ASN A 136 -2.29 -4.80 -8.58
CA ASN A 136 -2.67 -4.31 -9.91
C ASN A 136 -2.30 -2.83 -10.08
N ASP A 137 -2.64 -1.99 -9.11
CA ASP A 137 -2.27 -0.58 -9.09
C ASP A 137 -0.74 -0.38 -9.14
N PHE A 138 0.00 -1.23 -8.43
CA PHE A 138 1.46 -1.20 -8.46
C PHE A 138 2.01 -1.60 -9.84
N LYS A 139 1.47 -2.66 -10.46
CA LYS A 139 1.84 -3.09 -11.82
C LYS A 139 1.56 -1.98 -12.84
N GLU A 140 0.41 -1.31 -12.76
CA GLU A 140 0.07 -0.17 -13.60
C GLU A 140 1.08 0.98 -13.43
N GLN A 141 1.36 1.40 -12.19
CA GLN A 141 2.33 2.47 -11.92
C GLN A 141 3.75 2.10 -12.37
N SER A 142 4.13 0.83 -12.25
CA SER A 142 5.41 0.31 -12.75
C SER A 142 5.48 0.42 -14.28
N ASN A 143 4.40 0.04 -14.99
CA ASN A 143 4.32 0.15 -16.44
C ASN A 143 4.39 1.63 -16.90
N LEU A 144 3.70 2.53 -16.22
CA LEU A 144 3.76 3.98 -16.52
C LEU A 144 5.20 4.52 -16.40
N LYS A 145 5.89 4.19 -15.30
CA LYS A 145 7.31 4.59 -15.13
C LYS A 145 8.22 4.01 -16.21
N LYS A 146 7.98 2.76 -16.61
CA LYS A 146 8.73 2.11 -17.69
C LYS A 146 8.47 2.78 -19.04
N ILE A 147 7.23 3.17 -19.31
CA ILE A 147 6.87 3.95 -20.50
C ILE A 147 7.60 5.28 -20.52
N GLU A 148 7.56 6.05 -19.44
CA GLU A 148 8.27 7.33 -19.34
C GLU A 148 9.79 7.18 -19.57
N TYR A 149 10.38 6.13 -19.00
CA TYR A 149 11.79 5.82 -19.22
C TYR A 149 12.10 5.51 -20.70
N LEU A 150 11.28 4.65 -21.33
CA LEU A 150 11.46 4.27 -22.73
C LEU A 150 11.25 5.47 -23.67
N GLU A 151 10.28 6.34 -23.42
CA GLU A 151 10.07 7.57 -24.19
C GLU A 151 11.30 8.49 -24.11
N LYS A 152 11.84 8.71 -22.91
CA LYS A 152 13.06 9.52 -22.73
C LYS A 152 14.28 8.88 -23.42
N LYS A 153 14.40 7.57 -23.36
CA LYS A 153 15.48 6.82 -24.02
C LYS A 153 15.41 6.97 -25.54
N LEU A 154 14.22 6.84 -26.12
CA LEU A 154 13.99 6.91 -27.57
C LEU A 154 14.22 8.33 -28.14
N ILE A 155 14.02 9.39 -27.34
CA ILE A 155 14.39 10.76 -27.75
C ILE A 155 15.90 10.89 -28.00
N ASN A 156 16.70 10.19 -27.19
CA ASN A 156 18.17 10.29 -27.28
C ASN A 156 18.78 9.24 -28.21
N ASN A 157 18.16 8.08 -28.35
CA ASN A 157 18.63 6.99 -29.20
C ASN A 157 17.47 6.15 -29.68
N LEU A 158 17.21 6.17 -30.99
CA LEU A 158 16.19 5.34 -31.64
C LEU A 158 16.68 3.89 -31.68
N ASP A 159 16.07 3.05 -30.85
CA ASP A 159 16.34 1.63 -30.71
C ASP A 159 15.03 0.86 -30.94
N GLU A 160 15.04 -0.06 -31.91
CA GLU A 160 13.86 -0.82 -32.37
C GLU A 160 13.25 -1.68 -31.22
N ASN A 161 14.10 -2.27 -30.37
CA ASN A 161 13.65 -3.07 -29.23
C ASN A 161 12.91 -2.21 -28.19
N SER A 162 13.47 -1.04 -27.86
CA SER A 162 12.84 -0.08 -26.95
C SER A 162 11.53 0.46 -27.52
N TYR A 163 11.47 0.69 -28.83
CA TYR A 163 10.24 1.15 -29.50
C TYR A 163 9.14 0.06 -29.46
N SER A 164 9.48 -1.19 -29.80
CA SER A 164 8.56 -2.31 -29.77
C SER A 164 8.00 -2.55 -28.36
N GLU A 165 8.85 -2.48 -27.34
CA GLU A 165 8.43 -2.61 -25.95
C GLU A 165 7.52 -1.44 -25.51
N LEU A 166 7.81 -0.21 -25.92
CA LEU A 166 6.96 0.95 -25.65
C LEU A 166 5.55 0.77 -26.25
N ILE A 167 5.46 0.33 -27.50
CA ILE A 167 4.17 0.08 -28.16
C ILE A 167 3.39 -1.03 -27.43
N ARG A 168 4.07 -2.10 -27.03
CA ARG A 168 3.49 -3.20 -26.27
C ARG A 168 2.88 -2.70 -24.95
N LEU A 169 3.63 -1.95 -24.15
CA LEU A 169 3.18 -1.41 -22.86
C LEU A 169 2.01 -0.43 -23.02
N LYS A 170 2.08 0.48 -24.00
CA LYS A 170 0.96 1.42 -24.28
C LYS A 170 -0.30 0.70 -24.73
N SER A 171 -0.17 -0.38 -25.50
CA SER A 171 -1.34 -1.17 -25.92
C SER A 171 -1.99 -1.96 -24.80
N GLN A 172 -1.22 -2.31 -23.75
CA GLN A 172 -1.77 -2.97 -22.55
C GLN A 172 -2.60 -1.98 -21.73
N LEU A 173 -2.10 -0.76 -21.47
CA LEU A 173 -2.84 0.28 -20.75
C LEU A 173 -4.14 0.73 -21.43
N ASN A 174 -4.23 0.65 -22.75
CA ASN A 174 -5.43 1.07 -23.50
C ASN A 174 -6.51 -0.02 -23.59
N ARG A 175 -6.29 -1.21 -23.02
CA ARG A 175 -7.24 -2.32 -23.03
C ARG A 175 -8.03 -2.48 -21.73
N GLU A 176 -7.64 -1.74 -20.71
CA GLU A 176 -8.35 -1.61 -19.43
C GLU A 176 -9.28 -0.38 -19.44
#